data_abfbfb3792d3d2dbee06fcdfd07dbb40
#
_entry.id   abfbfb3792d3d2dbee06fcdfd07dbb40
#
_cell.length_a   1.000
_cell.length_b   1.000
_cell.length_c   1.000
_cell.angle_alpha   90.00
_cell.angle_beta   90.00
_cell.angle_gamma   90.00
#
_symmetry.space_group_name_H-M   'P 1'
#
loop_
_entity.id
_entity.type
_entity.pdbx_description
1 polymer ?
#
loop_
_entity_poly.entity_id
_entity_poly.type
_entity_poly.pdbx_seq_one_letter_code
_entity_poly.pdbx_strand_id
1 'polypeptide(L)'
;MIENTMNFKVQYADTDAYGVVWHGSYLRWMEEGRVELLEDYGLKIDKLQHEDDVVMPVIELDIKYKYSAKLMDEIVLKTKIIDLTKTTVTFLQEIFIKETNKLCTSATVRATALKGGRVMRSVDEFFKERV
;
A
#
# COMPACT_ATOMS: atom_id res chain seq x y z
N MET A 1 0.94 15.01 -7.12
CA MET A 1 1.47 13.69 -6.77
C MET A 1 0.43 12.92 -5.98
N ILE A 2 0.24 11.66 -6.32
CA ILE A 2 -0.77 10.82 -5.66
C ILE A 2 -0.13 10.19 -4.42
N GLU A 3 -0.56 10.61 -3.24
CA GLU A 3 0.01 10.13 -1.99
C GLU A 3 -1.01 10.12 -0.85
N ASN A 4 -0.72 9.32 0.18
CA ASN A 4 -1.54 9.17 1.38
C ASN A 4 -0.64 8.93 2.58
N THR A 5 -1.08 9.38 3.75
CA THR A 5 -0.40 9.11 5.02
C THR A 5 -1.42 8.54 6.01
N MET A 6 -1.09 7.39 6.59
CA MET A 6 -1.87 6.77 7.64
C MET A 6 -1.11 6.82 8.96
N ASN A 7 -1.84 7.01 10.05
CA ASN A 7 -1.29 6.97 11.41
C ASN A 7 -2.08 5.94 12.22
N PHE A 8 -1.38 5.02 12.86
CA PHE A 8 -2.01 4.00 13.69
C PHE A 8 -1.01 3.47 14.74
N LYS A 9 -1.51 2.68 15.66
CA LYS A 9 -0.71 2.10 16.73
C LYS A 9 -0.55 0.60 16.51
N VAL A 10 0.64 0.08 16.80
CA VAL A 10 0.89 -1.37 16.78
C VAL A 10 0.02 -2.04 17.85
N GLN A 11 -0.76 -3.02 17.45
CA GLN A 11 -1.64 -3.77 18.32
C GLN A 11 -1.03 -5.12 18.68
N TYR A 12 -1.54 -5.75 19.74
CA TYR A 12 -1.04 -7.04 20.18
C TYR A 12 -1.05 -8.08 19.06
N ALA A 13 -2.12 -8.12 18.28
CA ALA A 13 -2.27 -9.06 17.17
C ALA A 13 -1.22 -8.87 16.05
N ASP A 14 -0.57 -7.69 16.01
CA ASP A 14 0.46 -7.40 15.01
C ASP A 14 1.82 -7.96 15.39
N THR A 15 2.00 -8.41 16.62
CA THR A 15 3.29 -8.85 17.18
C THR A 15 3.43 -10.37 17.18
N ASP A 16 4.68 -10.82 17.25
CA ASP A 16 5.03 -12.23 17.37
C ASP A 16 5.42 -12.58 18.82
N ALA A 17 5.90 -13.81 19.03
CA ALA A 17 6.29 -14.31 20.33
C ALA A 17 7.47 -13.53 20.95
N TYR A 18 8.21 -12.78 20.16
CA TYR A 18 9.38 -12.00 20.62
C TYR A 18 9.01 -10.57 20.97
N GLY A 19 7.73 -10.16 20.85
CA GLY A 19 7.27 -8.82 21.18
C GLY A 19 7.53 -7.77 20.11
N VAL A 20 7.96 -8.18 18.93
CA VAL A 20 8.16 -7.28 17.78
C VAL A 20 7.09 -7.53 16.74
N VAL A 21 6.87 -6.57 15.87
CA VAL A 21 5.91 -6.70 14.78
C VAL A 21 6.34 -7.83 13.86
N TRP A 22 5.40 -8.76 13.62
CA TRP A 22 5.62 -9.84 12.68
C TRP A 22 5.70 -9.28 11.26
N HIS A 23 6.64 -9.78 10.45
CA HIS A 23 6.86 -9.24 9.11
C HIS A 23 5.62 -9.29 8.21
N GLY A 24 4.72 -10.25 8.40
CA GLY A 24 3.44 -10.29 7.68
C GLY A 24 2.51 -9.12 8.00
N SER A 25 2.62 -8.54 9.20
CA SER A 25 1.82 -7.37 9.58
C SER A 25 2.19 -6.14 8.75
N TYR A 26 3.47 -5.97 8.41
CA TYR A 26 3.88 -4.87 7.51
C TYR A 26 3.22 -5.00 6.14
N LEU A 27 3.12 -6.21 5.61
CA LEU A 27 2.47 -6.48 4.33
C LEU A 27 0.98 -6.12 4.36
N ARG A 28 0.30 -6.46 5.46
CA ARG A 28 -1.12 -6.13 5.65
C ARG A 28 -1.32 -4.62 5.74
N TRP A 29 -0.47 -3.92 6.50
CA TRP A 29 -0.54 -2.46 6.61
C TRP A 29 -0.31 -1.80 5.26
N MET A 30 0.64 -2.30 4.47
CA MET A 30 0.91 -1.76 3.14
C MET A 30 -0.29 -1.91 2.22
N GLU A 31 -0.98 -3.05 2.28
CA GLU A 31 -2.21 -3.25 1.52
C GLU A 31 -3.27 -2.24 1.94
N GLU A 32 -3.48 -2.05 3.25
CA GLU A 32 -4.41 -1.05 3.76
C GLU A 32 -4.03 0.36 3.28
N GLY A 33 -2.75 0.69 3.25
CA GLY A 33 -2.26 1.97 2.76
C GLY A 33 -2.59 2.22 1.30
N ARG A 34 -2.42 1.21 0.46
CA ARG A 34 -2.78 1.30 -0.95
C ARG A 34 -4.28 1.48 -1.15
N VAL A 35 -5.09 0.73 -0.40
CA VAL A 35 -6.54 0.83 -0.46
C VAL A 35 -7.00 2.23 -0.05
N GLU A 36 -6.46 2.75 1.04
CA GLU A 36 -6.83 4.08 1.52
C GLU A 36 -6.40 5.19 0.55
N LEU A 37 -5.21 5.06 -0.04
CA LEU A 37 -4.76 5.99 -1.07
C LEU A 37 -5.75 6.02 -2.24
N LEU A 38 -6.16 4.86 -2.71
CA LEU A 38 -7.12 4.76 -3.81
C LEU A 38 -8.46 5.39 -3.45
N GLU A 39 -8.95 5.16 -2.23
CA GLU A 39 -10.20 5.77 -1.75
C GLU A 39 -10.13 7.30 -1.71
N ASP A 40 -8.99 7.86 -1.30
CA ASP A 40 -8.79 9.31 -1.27
C ASP A 40 -8.95 9.95 -2.66
N TYR A 41 -8.68 9.19 -3.70
CA TYR A 41 -8.80 9.65 -5.10
C TYR A 41 -10.06 9.10 -5.79
N GLY A 42 -11.04 8.66 -4.99
CA GLY A 42 -12.35 8.24 -5.51
C GLY A 42 -12.40 6.83 -6.05
N LEU A 43 -11.37 6.03 -5.82
CA LEU A 43 -11.27 4.65 -6.30
C LEU A 43 -11.51 3.68 -5.15
N LYS A 44 -12.78 3.41 -4.86
CA LYS A 44 -13.14 2.43 -3.82
C LYS A 44 -13.01 1.02 -4.36
N ILE A 45 -12.20 0.20 -3.69
CA ILE A 45 -11.82 -1.14 -4.17
C ILE A 45 -13.03 -2.07 -4.34
N ASP A 46 -14.00 -1.99 -3.44
CA ASP A 46 -15.23 -2.79 -3.50
C ASP A 46 -16.08 -2.43 -4.71
N LYS A 47 -16.23 -1.14 -5.00
CA LYS A 47 -16.96 -0.66 -6.16
C LYS A 47 -16.26 -0.99 -7.47
N LEU A 48 -14.93 -0.85 -7.50
CA LEU A 48 -14.14 -1.24 -8.66
C LEU A 48 -14.37 -2.71 -9.01
N GLN A 49 -14.35 -3.58 -7.99
CA GLN A 49 -14.55 -5.01 -8.18
C GLN A 49 -15.98 -5.35 -8.60
N HIS A 50 -16.98 -4.81 -7.90
CA HIS A 50 -18.37 -5.22 -8.09
C HIS A 50 -19.10 -4.47 -9.21
N GLU A 51 -18.76 -3.21 -9.45
CA GLU A 51 -19.44 -2.38 -10.46
C GLU A 51 -18.66 -2.29 -11.77
N ASP A 52 -17.33 -2.17 -11.69
CA ASP A 52 -16.49 -1.95 -12.87
C ASP A 52 -15.75 -3.22 -13.32
N ASP A 53 -15.81 -4.29 -12.55
CA ASP A 53 -15.09 -5.54 -12.77
C ASP A 53 -13.57 -5.32 -12.91
N VAL A 54 -13.03 -4.42 -12.07
CA VAL A 54 -11.61 -4.09 -12.04
C VAL A 54 -11.00 -4.60 -10.74
N VAL A 55 -9.90 -5.35 -10.86
CA VAL A 55 -9.06 -5.78 -9.74
C VAL A 55 -7.62 -5.41 -10.03
N MET A 56 -6.83 -5.19 -8.98
CA MET A 56 -5.43 -4.76 -9.10
C MET A 56 -4.48 -5.71 -8.37
N PRO A 57 -4.15 -6.85 -8.98
CA PRO A 57 -3.23 -7.80 -8.34
C PRO A 57 -1.80 -7.26 -8.32
N VAL A 58 -1.11 -7.52 -7.21
CA VAL A 58 0.32 -7.23 -7.07
C VAL A 58 1.09 -8.23 -7.92
N ILE A 59 2.00 -7.73 -8.75
CA ILE A 59 2.83 -8.58 -9.63
C ILE A 59 4.29 -8.56 -9.21
N GLU A 60 4.73 -7.59 -8.41
CA GLU A 60 6.10 -7.53 -7.93
C GLU A 60 6.13 -6.78 -6.60
N LEU A 61 6.88 -7.30 -5.65
CA LEU A 61 7.07 -6.70 -4.34
C LEU A 61 8.56 -6.75 -3.99
N ASP A 62 9.16 -5.59 -3.74
CA ASP A 62 10.51 -5.48 -3.20
C ASP A 62 10.39 -4.77 -1.86
N ILE A 63 10.70 -5.49 -0.78
CA ILE A 63 10.56 -4.98 0.58
C ILE A 63 11.87 -5.14 1.34
N LYS A 64 12.24 -4.10 2.10
CA LYS A 64 13.41 -4.11 2.98
C LYS A 64 12.98 -3.82 4.39
N TYR A 65 13.28 -4.74 5.29
CA TYR A 65 13.03 -4.61 6.73
C TYR A 65 14.30 -4.05 7.38
N LYS A 66 14.23 -2.82 7.88
CA LYS A 66 15.39 -2.11 8.41
C LYS A 66 15.41 -2.01 9.91
N TYR A 67 14.23 -1.93 10.54
CA TYR A 67 14.11 -1.77 11.98
C TYR A 67 12.75 -2.31 12.41
N SER A 68 12.72 -3.07 13.51
CA SER A 68 11.47 -3.68 13.98
C SER A 68 10.67 -2.70 14.83
N ALA A 69 9.41 -2.50 14.46
CA ALA A 69 8.46 -1.83 15.32
C ALA A 69 8.01 -2.79 16.43
N LYS A 70 7.53 -2.24 17.54
CA LYS A 70 7.19 -2.98 18.75
C LYS A 70 5.76 -2.66 19.17
N LEU A 71 5.22 -3.50 20.05
CA LEU A 71 3.91 -3.29 20.65
C LEU A 71 3.80 -1.86 21.18
N MET A 72 2.69 -1.22 20.89
CA MET A 72 2.32 0.14 21.31
C MET A 72 3.04 1.26 20.57
N ASP A 73 4.00 0.98 19.70
CA ASP A 73 4.59 2.01 18.86
C ASP A 73 3.53 2.68 17.99
N GLU A 74 3.64 3.98 17.82
CA GLU A 74 2.83 4.72 16.87
C GLU A 74 3.52 4.71 15.51
N ILE A 75 2.77 4.38 14.47
CA ILE A 75 3.27 4.14 13.12
C ILE A 75 2.76 5.22 12.18
N VAL A 76 3.65 5.67 11.31
CA VAL A 76 3.29 6.51 10.15
C VAL A 76 3.60 5.70 8.89
N LEU A 77 2.57 5.45 8.09
CA LEU A 77 2.71 4.77 6.79
C LEU A 77 2.48 5.78 5.69
N LYS A 78 3.50 6.00 4.89
CA LYS A 78 3.41 6.88 3.72
C LYS A 78 3.34 6.03 2.46
N THR A 79 2.32 6.27 1.66
CA THR A 79 2.10 5.58 0.38
C THR A 79 2.02 6.61 -0.72
N LYS A 80 2.77 6.40 -1.81
CA LYS A 80 2.68 7.26 -2.99
C LYS A 80 2.85 6.45 -4.27
N ILE A 81 2.22 6.95 -5.33
CA ILE A 81 2.41 6.38 -6.66
C ILE A 81 3.62 7.08 -7.28
N ILE A 82 4.63 6.30 -7.66
CA ILE A 82 5.88 6.81 -8.22
C ILE A 82 6.04 6.54 -9.71
N ASP A 83 5.25 5.63 -10.26
CA ASP A 83 5.30 5.32 -11.68
C ASP A 83 3.97 4.77 -12.17
N LEU A 84 3.61 5.17 -13.38
CA LEU A 84 2.42 4.70 -14.09
C LEU A 84 2.81 4.38 -15.52
N THR A 85 2.53 3.14 -15.92
CA THR A 85 2.66 2.73 -17.32
C THR A 85 1.26 2.38 -17.85
N LYS A 86 1.19 1.94 -19.08
CA LYS A 86 -0.10 1.52 -19.67
C LYS A 86 -0.69 0.31 -18.97
N THR A 87 0.15 -0.52 -18.35
CA THR A 87 -0.28 -1.80 -17.76
C THR A 87 -0.01 -1.91 -16.26
N THR A 88 0.76 -0.98 -15.67
CA THR A 88 1.19 -1.09 -14.27
C THR A 88 1.11 0.22 -13.51
N VAL A 89 0.96 0.09 -12.20
CA VAL A 89 1.11 1.18 -11.24
C VAL A 89 2.14 0.74 -10.20
N THR A 90 3.08 1.63 -9.85
CA THR A 90 4.10 1.34 -8.85
C THR A 90 3.92 2.28 -7.67
N PHE A 91 3.82 1.67 -6.48
CA PHE A 91 3.73 2.39 -5.21
C PHE A 91 5.07 2.35 -4.50
N LEU A 92 5.44 3.45 -3.86
CA LEU A 92 6.48 3.47 -2.84
C LEU A 92 5.80 3.58 -1.48
N GLN A 93 6.13 2.66 -0.58
CA GLN A 93 5.55 2.65 0.75
C GLN A 93 6.65 2.61 1.80
N GLU A 94 6.58 3.55 2.74
CA GLU A 94 7.55 3.70 3.80
C GLU A 94 6.85 3.72 5.14
N ILE A 95 7.35 2.93 6.08
CA ILE A 95 6.77 2.79 7.42
C ILE A 95 7.77 3.32 8.44
N PHE A 96 7.34 4.29 9.24
CA PHE A 96 8.17 4.96 10.25
C PHE A 96 7.58 4.78 11.63
N ILE A 97 8.44 4.80 12.65
CA ILE A 97 8.01 5.01 14.03
C ILE A 97 7.85 6.51 14.21
N LYS A 98 6.67 6.94 14.61
CA LYS A 98 6.31 8.36 14.68
C LYS A 98 7.19 9.14 15.65
N GLU A 99 7.44 8.58 16.84
CA GLU A 99 8.17 9.26 17.91
C GLU A 99 9.62 9.59 17.52
N THR A 100 10.30 8.65 16.86
CA THR A 100 11.72 8.79 16.51
C THR A 100 11.95 9.13 15.04
N ASN A 101 10.91 9.05 14.22
CA ASN A 101 10.99 9.17 12.77
C ASN A 101 11.93 8.13 12.15
N LYS A 102 12.07 6.99 12.79
CA LYS A 102 12.96 5.93 12.32
C LYS A 102 12.27 5.07 11.28
N LEU A 103 12.91 4.86 10.14
CA LEU A 103 12.39 4.05 9.05
C LEU A 103 12.46 2.58 9.43
N CYS A 104 11.29 1.93 9.52
CA CYS A 104 11.17 0.50 9.81
C CYS A 104 11.26 -0.34 8.54
N THR A 105 10.53 0.07 7.50
CA THR A 105 10.35 -0.73 6.30
C THR A 105 10.18 0.19 5.12
N SER A 106 10.78 -0.20 4.01
CA SER A 106 10.63 0.49 2.72
C SER A 106 10.30 -0.55 1.66
N ALA A 107 9.32 -0.25 0.81
CA ALA A 107 8.92 -1.19 -0.23
C ALA A 107 8.52 -0.47 -1.50
N THR A 108 8.79 -1.12 -2.63
CA THR A 108 8.14 -0.81 -3.89
C THR A 108 7.19 -1.94 -4.23
N VAL A 109 5.96 -1.59 -4.59
CA VAL A 109 4.90 -2.54 -4.89
C VAL A 109 4.37 -2.21 -6.27
N ARG A 110 4.49 -3.15 -7.19
CA ARG A 110 3.98 -2.97 -8.55
C ARG A 110 2.76 -3.85 -8.76
N ALA A 111 1.69 -3.22 -9.22
CA ALA A 111 0.43 -3.89 -9.51
C ALA A 111 0.05 -3.66 -10.96
N THR A 112 -0.69 -4.61 -11.50
CA THR A 112 -1.40 -4.41 -12.77
C THR A 112 -2.88 -4.17 -12.46
N ALA A 113 -3.68 -3.96 -13.49
CA ALA A 113 -5.13 -3.90 -13.35
C ALA A 113 -5.74 -4.84 -14.37
N LEU A 114 -6.73 -5.62 -13.93
CA LEU A 114 -7.50 -6.50 -14.79
C LEU A 114 -8.92 -5.96 -14.85
N LYS A 115 -9.43 -5.82 -16.05
CA LYS A 115 -10.84 -5.47 -16.31
C LYS A 115 -11.49 -6.59 -17.09
N GLY A 116 -12.53 -7.18 -16.54
CA GLY A 116 -13.16 -8.34 -17.14
C GLY A 116 -12.21 -9.52 -17.32
N GLY A 117 -11.24 -9.68 -16.40
CA GLY A 117 -10.25 -10.73 -16.45
C GLY A 117 -9.11 -10.50 -17.44
N ARG A 118 -9.05 -9.34 -18.08
CA ARG A 118 -8.00 -9.01 -19.06
C ARG A 118 -7.14 -7.85 -18.56
N VAL A 119 -5.85 -7.87 -18.89
CA VAL A 119 -4.93 -6.79 -18.51
C VAL A 119 -5.41 -5.47 -19.14
N MET A 120 -5.61 -4.48 -18.28
CA MET A 120 -5.93 -3.12 -18.71
C MET A 120 -4.71 -2.50 -19.38
N ARG A 121 -4.90 -1.86 -20.55
CA ARG A 121 -3.81 -1.25 -21.31
C ARG A 121 -3.84 0.28 -21.27
N SER A 122 -4.58 0.84 -20.31
CA SER A 122 -4.72 2.28 -20.10
C SER A 122 -4.70 2.62 -18.62
N VAL A 123 -3.88 1.90 -17.84
CA VAL A 123 -3.76 2.11 -16.38
C VAL A 123 -3.35 3.55 -16.08
N ASP A 124 -2.40 4.09 -16.82
CA ASP A 124 -1.94 5.46 -16.66
C ASP A 124 -3.08 6.47 -16.85
N GLU A 125 -3.89 6.30 -17.88
CA GLU A 125 -5.05 7.18 -18.14
C GLU A 125 -6.13 7.00 -17.07
N PHE A 126 -6.36 5.76 -16.65
CA PHE A 126 -7.33 5.44 -15.61
C PHE A 126 -7.04 6.22 -14.32
N PHE A 127 -5.78 6.29 -13.90
CA PHE A 127 -5.38 7.05 -12.72
C PHE A 127 -5.41 8.57 -12.96
N LYS A 128 -4.94 9.03 -14.11
CA LYS A 128 -4.90 10.46 -14.44
C LYS A 128 -6.29 11.09 -14.51
N GLU A 129 -7.28 10.37 -15.01
CA GLU A 129 -8.65 10.86 -15.10
C GLU A 129 -9.29 11.07 -13.73
N ARG A 130 -8.76 10.46 -12.68
CA ARG A 130 -9.34 10.47 -11.33
C ARG A 130 -8.58 11.32 -10.33
N VAL A 131 -7.50 11.94 -10.76
CA VAL A 131 -6.63 12.78 -9.90
C VAL A 131 -6.83 14.28 -10.14
#